data_290ddd8ff667457db36e5e4cfa3bf88a
#
_entry.id   290ddd8ff667457db36e5e4cfa3bf88a
#
_cell.length_a   1.000
_cell.length_b   1.000
_cell.length_c   1.000
_cell.angle_alpha   90.00
_cell.angle_beta   90.00
_cell.angle_gamma   90.00
#
_symmetry.space_group_name_H-M   'P 1'
#
loop_
_entity.id
_entity.type
_entity.pdbx_description
1 polymer ?
#
loop_
_entity_poly.entity_id
_entity_poly.type
_entity_poly.pdbx_seq_one_letter_code
_entity_poly.pdbx_strand_id
1 'polypeptide(L)'
;MSLQTDVIFVKALRSNTSLIEQLPAGDVYNTAIALPEEEADNAPIPYVIVSFDGLNTDDSTKDTVYDALTDDVQIGIVVVARTRPQLAELVIAIRNTIRNYFCSVIVDPQHEDFALLPNSYVFSAGDVKYDSDKPCYWQALTFKCVTEPDKEDEHQE
;
A
#
# COMPACT_ATOMS: atom_id res chain seq x y z
N MET A 1 6.62 -4.38 13.02
CA MET A 1 6.31 -3.24 12.12
C MET A 1 5.02 -3.40 11.31
N SER A 2 4.15 -4.30 11.73
CA SER A 2 2.89 -4.60 11.03
C SER A 2 1.98 -3.38 10.90
N LEU A 3 1.88 -2.57 11.94
CA LEU A 3 1.04 -1.37 11.94
C LEU A 3 1.60 -0.23 11.09
N GLN A 4 2.82 -0.37 10.57
CA GLN A 4 3.45 0.62 9.69
C GLN A 4 3.67 0.07 8.28
N THR A 5 3.01 -1.02 7.92
CA THR A 5 3.18 -1.65 6.61
C THR A 5 2.84 -0.71 5.47
N ASP A 6 1.85 0.17 5.64
CA ASP A 6 1.49 1.16 4.62
C ASP A 6 2.63 2.13 4.29
N VAL A 7 3.51 2.40 5.25
CA VAL A 7 4.63 3.32 5.05
C VAL A 7 5.56 2.84 3.94
N ILE A 8 5.86 1.52 3.91
CA ILE A 8 6.75 0.97 2.88
C ILE A 8 6.12 1.07 1.49
N PHE A 9 4.80 0.92 1.39
CA PHE A 9 4.09 1.09 0.12
C PHE A 9 4.17 2.52 -0.38
N VAL A 10 3.99 3.50 0.51
CA VAL A 10 4.13 4.91 0.15
C VAL A 10 5.56 5.22 -0.31
N LYS A 11 6.56 4.74 0.42
CA LYS A 11 7.96 4.92 0.03
C LYS A 11 8.27 4.28 -1.32
N ALA A 12 7.74 3.08 -1.56
CA ALA A 12 7.92 2.39 -2.83
C ALA A 12 7.38 3.22 -3.99
N LEU A 13 6.16 3.74 -3.86
CA LEU A 13 5.55 4.55 -4.92
C LEU A 13 6.30 5.86 -5.13
N ARG A 14 6.75 6.50 -4.06
CA ARG A 14 7.54 7.73 -4.15
C ARG A 14 8.91 7.53 -4.80
N SER A 15 9.44 6.32 -4.76
CA SER A 15 10.73 6.01 -5.36
C SER A 15 10.72 6.08 -6.89
N ASN A 16 9.55 5.97 -7.51
CA ASN A 16 9.42 6.05 -8.96
C ASN A 16 9.02 7.47 -9.37
N THR A 17 10.01 8.29 -9.70
CA THR A 17 9.76 9.68 -10.09
C THR A 17 8.88 9.80 -11.33
N SER A 18 8.97 8.85 -12.26
CA SER A 18 8.12 8.84 -13.45
C SER A 18 6.65 8.68 -13.10
N LEU A 19 6.34 7.83 -12.11
CA LEU A 19 4.98 7.67 -11.62
C LEU A 19 4.48 8.96 -10.94
N ILE A 20 5.28 9.53 -10.07
CA ILE A 20 4.93 10.73 -9.32
C ILE A 20 4.72 11.93 -10.24
N GLU A 21 5.52 12.06 -11.29
CA GLU A 21 5.36 13.13 -12.27
C GLU A 21 4.04 13.07 -13.04
N GLN A 22 3.43 11.90 -13.15
CA GLN A 22 2.12 11.73 -13.78
C GLN A 22 0.97 12.19 -12.89
N LEU A 23 1.22 12.39 -11.60
CA LEU A 23 0.19 12.78 -10.63
C LEU A 23 0.22 14.29 -10.43
N PRO A 24 -0.90 15.00 -10.71
CA PRO A 24 -0.94 16.46 -10.57
C PRO A 24 -0.58 16.97 -9.18
N ALA A 25 -0.88 16.17 -8.13
CA ALA A 25 -0.54 16.52 -6.76
C ALA A 25 0.96 16.37 -6.46
N GLY A 26 1.72 15.71 -7.34
CA GLY A 26 3.15 15.47 -7.13
C GLY A 26 3.48 14.45 -6.06
N ASP A 27 2.49 13.71 -5.58
CA ASP A 27 2.66 12.69 -4.55
C ASP A 27 1.42 11.79 -4.49
N VAL A 28 1.53 10.69 -3.73
CA VAL A 28 0.40 9.84 -3.41
C VAL A 28 -0.21 10.29 -2.08
N TYR A 29 -1.52 10.12 -1.95
CA TYR A 29 -2.19 10.38 -0.69
C TYR A 29 -2.09 9.16 0.22
N ASN A 30 -2.06 9.41 1.53
CA ASN A 30 -2.08 8.35 2.53
C ASN A 30 -3.20 8.65 3.52
N THR A 31 -4.12 7.72 3.71
CA THR A 31 -5.27 7.91 4.60
C THR A 31 -4.90 8.04 6.07
N ALA A 32 -3.69 7.64 6.45
CA ALA A 32 -3.19 7.88 7.81
C ALA A 32 -3.07 9.39 8.11
N ILE A 33 -2.91 10.18 7.04
CA ILE A 33 -3.02 11.64 7.12
C ILE A 33 -4.41 11.94 6.57
N ALA A 34 -5.36 12.17 7.46
CA ALA A 34 -6.75 12.38 7.07
C ALA A 34 -6.86 13.43 5.97
N LEU A 35 -7.30 13.00 4.78
CA LEU A 35 -7.70 13.93 3.74
C LEU A 35 -9.01 14.57 4.18
N PRO A 36 -9.07 15.89 4.35
CA PRO A 36 -10.35 16.55 4.55
C PRO A 36 -11.28 16.18 3.40
N GLU A 37 -12.56 15.99 3.71
CA GLU A 37 -13.56 15.61 2.72
C GLU A 37 -13.53 16.53 1.49
N GLU A 38 -13.31 17.83 1.71
CA GLU A 38 -13.19 18.81 0.65
C GLU A 38 -12.02 18.56 -0.29
N GLU A 39 -10.87 18.12 0.26
CA GLU A 39 -9.70 17.81 -0.58
C GLU A 39 -9.89 16.52 -1.36
N ALA A 40 -10.58 15.54 -0.78
CA ALA A 40 -10.88 14.30 -1.48
C ALA A 40 -11.80 14.56 -2.68
N ASP A 41 -12.80 15.44 -2.51
CA ASP A 41 -13.75 15.78 -3.57
C ASP A 41 -13.10 16.61 -4.68
N ASN A 42 -12.08 17.40 -4.34
CA ASN A 42 -11.43 18.32 -5.25
C ASN A 42 -10.03 17.87 -5.68
N ALA A 43 -9.63 16.66 -5.31
CA ALA A 43 -8.30 16.15 -5.68
C ALA A 43 -8.16 16.13 -7.21
N PRO A 44 -7.06 16.67 -7.75
CA PRO A 44 -6.85 16.64 -9.20
C PRO A 44 -6.63 15.20 -9.68
N ILE A 45 -7.29 14.86 -10.78
CA ILE A 45 -7.23 13.52 -11.39
C ILE A 45 -6.13 13.54 -12.46
N PRO A 46 -5.28 12.49 -12.53
CA PRO A 46 -5.29 11.24 -11.74
C PRO A 46 -4.72 11.38 -10.34
N TYR A 47 -5.15 10.52 -9.43
CA TYR A 47 -4.55 10.44 -8.09
C TYR A 47 -4.54 9.00 -7.57
N VAL A 48 -3.72 8.79 -6.55
CA VAL A 48 -3.52 7.47 -5.92
C VAL A 48 -3.62 7.66 -4.41
N ILE A 49 -4.41 6.82 -3.76
CA ILE A 49 -4.57 6.83 -2.30
C ILE A 49 -4.09 5.49 -1.75
N VAL A 50 -3.18 5.53 -0.79
CA VAL A 50 -2.72 4.35 -0.05
C VAL A 50 -3.42 4.33 1.29
N SER A 51 -3.99 3.18 1.68
CA SER A 51 -4.69 3.03 2.95
C SER A 51 -4.25 1.76 3.67
N PHE A 52 -4.23 1.84 5.00
CA PHE A 52 -4.07 0.67 5.84
C PHE A 52 -5.47 0.13 6.13
N ASP A 53 -5.83 -1.00 5.51
CA ASP A 53 -7.21 -1.49 5.53
C ASP A 53 -7.47 -2.51 6.63
N GLY A 54 -6.47 -2.97 7.32
CA GLY A 54 -6.69 -3.84 8.45
C GLY A 54 -5.51 -4.72 8.80
N LEU A 55 -5.58 -5.23 10.02
CA LEU A 55 -4.60 -6.15 10.55
C LEU A 55 -5.35 -7.26 11.27
N ASN A 56 -4.94 -8.49 11.04
CA ASN A 56 -5.52 -9.65 11.68
C ASN A 56 -4.39 -10.56 12.15
N THR A 57 -4.36 -10.82 13.45
CA THR A 57 -3.38 -11.72 14.06
C THR A 57 -4.06 -13.04 14.38
N ASP A 58 -3.51 -14.15 13.91
CA ASP A 58 -4.05 -15.45 14.20
C ASP A 58 -3.52 -15.96 15.54
N ASP A 59 -4.31 -15.77 16.58
CA ASP A 59 -4.03 -16.25 17.92
C ASP A 59 -4.66 -17.61 18.23
N SER A 60 -5.30 -18.22 17.24
CA SER A 60 -6.04 -19.47 17.46
C SER A 60 -5.14 -20.68 17.72
N THR A 61 -3.87 -20.58 17.38
CA THR A 61 -2.91 -21.67 17.52
C THR A 61 -2.10 -21.54 18.81
N LYS A 62 -2.78 -21.54 19.94
CA LYS A 62 -2.14 -21.32 21.24
C LYS A 62 -1.15 -22.40 21.64
N ASP A 63 -1.30 -23.57 21.05
CA ASP A 63 -0.42 -24.71 21.32
C ASP A 63 0.87 -24.66 20.50
N THR A 64 0.94 -23.78 19.53
CA THR A 64 2.16 -23.64 18.75
C THR A 64 3.11 -22.68 19.42
N VAL A 65 4.37 -22.92 19.20
CA VAL A 65 5.42 -22.06 19.72
C VAL A 65 5.30 -20.66 19.11
N TYR A 66 5.53 -19.68 19.90
CA TYR A 66 5.35 -18.25 19.64
C TYR A 66 5.94 -17.74 18.34
N ASP A 67 6.90 -18.41 17.79
CA ASP A 67 7.57 -18.04 16.54
C ASP A 67 6.74 -18.36 15.29
N ALA A 68 5.62 -19.05 15.45
CA ALA A 68 4.70 -19.32 14.35
C ALA A 68 3.66 -18.21 14.14
N LEU A 69 3.62 -17.21 15.01
CA LEU A 69 2.66 -16.12 14.90
C LEU A 69 3.04 -15.15 13.79
N THR A 70 2.06 -14.81 12.98
CA THR A 70 2.19 -13.79 11.94
C THR A 70 0.98 -12.90 11.95
N ASP A 71 1.17 -11.68 11.47
CA ASP A 71 0.08 -10.75 11.21
C ASP A 71 -0.28 -10.78 9.73
N ASP A 72 -1.58 -10.78 9.45
CA ASP A 72 -2.09 -10.56 8.11
C ASP A 72 -2.51 -9.09 8.02
N VAL A 73 -1.81 -8.34 7.16
CA VAL A 73 -2.05 -6.92 6.98
C VAL A 73 -2.61 -6.69 5.59
N GLN A 74 -3.66 -5.90 5.50
CA GLN A 74 -4.25 -5.54 4.23
C GLN A 74 -3.99 -4.07 3.92
N ILE A 75 -3.34 -3.84 2.79
CA ILE A 75 -3.08 -2.50 2.28
C ILE A 75 -3.93 -2.30 1.03
N GLY A 76 -4.66 -1.20 1.01
CA GLY A 76 -5.46 -0.82 -0.14
C GLY A 76 -4.79 0.31 -0.91
N ILE A 77 -4.92 0.28 -2.22
CA ILE A 77 -4.49 1.38 -3.08
C ILE A 77 -5.64 1.66 -4.03
N VAL A 78 -6.18 2.88 -3.98
CA VAL A 78 -7.20 3.32 -4.90
C VAL A 78 -6.56 4.20 -5.95
N VAL A 79 -6.79 3.86 -7.21
CA VAL A 79 -6.28 4.59 -8.36
C VAL A 79 -7.45 5.22 -9.09
N VAL A 80 -7.38 6.53 -9.33
CA VAL A 80 -8.41 7.27 -10.05
C VAL A 80 -7.78 7.92 -11.27
N ALA A 81 -8.39 7.74 -12.43
CA ALA A 81 -7.89 8.27 -13.69
C ALA A 81 -9.03 8.80 -14.57
N ARG A 82 -8.71 9.67 -15.51
CA ARG A 82 -9.71 10.27 -16.40
C ARG A 82 -10.18 9.32 -17.48
N THR A 83 -9.30 8.43 -17.93
CA THR A 83 -9.59 7.47 -18.99
C THR A 83 -9.23 6.07 -18.54
N ARG A 84 -9.87 5.09 -19.14
CA ARG A 84 -9.59 3.71 -18.81
C ARG A 84 -8.16 3.27 -19.19
N PRO A 85 -7.62 3.67 -20.36
CA PRO A 85 -6.22 3.38 -20.67
C PRO A 85 -5.24 3.98 -19.67
N GLN A 86 -5.49 5.21 -19.21
CA GLN A 86 -4.66 5.85 -18.19
C GLN A 86 -4.71 5.06 -16.87
N LEU A 87 -5.90 4.61 -16.48
CA LEU A 87 -6.07 3.79 -15.29
C LEU A 87 -5.24 2.51 -15.38
N ALA A 88 -5.32 1.81 -16.51
CA ALA A 88 -4.57 0.57 -16.72
C ALA A 88 -3.06 0.81 -16.64
N GLU A 89 -2.57 1.88 -17.25
CA GLU A 89 -1.15 2.22 -17.20
C GLU A 89 -0.68 2.50 -15.79
N LEU A 90 -1.49 3.26 -15.01
CA LEU A 90 -1.16 3.57 -13.62
C LEU A 90 -1.15 2.32 -12.74
N VAL A 91 -2.13 1.43 -12.90
CA VAL A 91 -2.22 0.20 -12.12
C VAL A 91 -1.00 -0.69 -12.38
N ILE A 92 -0.62 -0.84 -13.64
CA ILE A 92 0.56 -1.63 -14.02
C ILE A 92 1.84 -1.00 -13.44
N ALA A 93 1.96 0.33 -13.54
CA ALA A 93 3.11 1.05 -13.02
C ALA A 93 3.21 0.90 -11.50
N ILE A 94 2.10 1.00 -10.79
CA ILE A 94 2.06 0.84 -9.34
C ILE A 94 2.51 -0.56 -8.93
N ARG A 95 1.93 -1.58 -9.57
CA ARG A 95 2.29 -2.97 -9.28
C ARG A 95 3.77 -3.23 -9.49
N ASN A 96 4.29 -2.78 -10.62
CA ASN A 96 5.70 -2.99 -10.96
C ASN A 96 6.63 -2.20 -10.05
N THR A 97 6.25 -0.98 -9.70
CA THR A 97 7.04 -0.13 -8.82
C THR A 97 7.19 -0.75 -7.43
N ILE A 98 6.09 -1.23 -6.87
CA ILE A 98 6.12 -1.89 -5.55
C ILE A 98 7.00 -3.13 -5.60
N ARG A 99 6.80 -3.97 -6.59
CA ARG A 99 7.60 -5.19 -6.73
C ARG A 99 9.10 -4.88 -6.86
N ASN A 100 9.44 -3.92 -7.71
CA ASN A 100 10.84 -3.57 -7.95
C ASN A 100 11.49 -2.95 -6.72
N TYR A 101 10.76 -2.11 -6.01
CA TYR A 101 11.28 -1.50 -4.78
C TYR A 101 11.53 -2.57 -3.71
N PHE A 102 10.58 -3.45 -3.49
CA PHE A 102 10.73 -4.53 -2.52
C PHE A 102 11.91 -5.45 -2.89
N CYS A 103 12.06 -5.77 -4.17
CA CYS A 103 13.20 -6.57 -4.63
C CYS A 103 14.54 -5.87 -4.37
N SER A 104 14.60 -4.55 -4.57
CA SER A 104 15.81 -3.80 -4.33
C SER A 104 16.17 -3.72 -2.85
N VAL A 105 15.17 -3.61 -1.98
CA VAL A 105 15.38 -3.55 -0.53
C VAL A 105 15.78 -4.91 0.03
N ILE A 106 15.16 -5.98 -0.43
CA ILE A 106 15.39 -7.33 0.13
C ILE A 106 16.82 -7.81 -0.10
N VAL A 107 17.49 -7.33 -1.14
CA VAL A 107 18.87 -7.71 -1.43
C VAL A 107 19.90 -6.90 -0.62
N ASP A 108 19.43 -5.92 0.14
CA ASP A 108 20.29 -5.06 0.96
C ASP A 108 19.78 -5.05 2.40
N PRO A 109 20.22 -6.00 3.25
CA PRO A 109 19.77 -6.06 4.64
C PRO A 109 20.12 -4.81 5.47
N GLN A 110 21.03 -3.97 4.99
CA GLN A 110 21.40 -2.73 5.66
C GLN A 110 20.50 -1.55 5.26
N HIS A 111 19.63 -1.76 4.29
CA HIS A 111 18.70 -0.71 3.87
C HIS A 111 17.75 -0.35 5.01
N GLU A 112 17.49 0.96 5.18
CA GLU A 112 16.63 1.46 6.27
C GLU A 112 15.23 0.88 6.25
N ASP A 113 14.72 0.51 5.07
CA ASP A 113 13.37 -0.02 4.90
C ASP A 113 13.28 -1.54 4.98
N PHE A 114 14.43 -2.22 5.14
CA PHE A 114 14.45 -3.68 5.16
C PHE A 114 13.53 -4.26 6.23
N ALA A 115 13.52 -3.66 7.42
CA ALA A 115 12.68 -4.13 8.52
C ALA A 115 11.18 -3.90 8.28
N LEU A 116 10.82 -3.04 7.35
CA LEU A 116 9.42 -2.76 7.03
C LEU A 116 8.85 -3.70 5.99
N LEU A 117 9.68 -4.51 5.34
CA LEU A 117 9.21 -5.42 4.30
C LEU A 117 8.32 -6.51 4.88
N PRO A 118 7.18 -6.78 4.25
CA PRO A 118 6.42 -7.98 4.60
C PRO A 118 7.19 -9.24 4.18
N ASN A 119 6.91 -10.35 4.87
CA ASN A 119 7.51 -11.64 4.51
C ASN A 119 7.05 -12.10 3.13
N SER A 120 5.80 -11.83 2.83
CA SER A 120 5.20 -12.13 1.53
C SER A 120 3.96 -11.27 1.34
N TYR A 121 3.51 -11.15 0.10
CA TYR A 121 2.24 -10.49 -0.18
C TYR A 121 1.57 -11.10 -1.40
N VAL A 122 0.26 -10.95 -1.46
CA VAL A 122 -0.57 -11.33 -2.60
C VAL A 122 -1.25 -10.08 -3.13
N PHE A 123 -1.08 -9.82 -4.41
CA PHE A 123 -1.72 -8.70 -5.09
C PHE A 123 -3.03 -9.13 -5.71
N SER A 124 -4.06 -8.30 -5.56
CA SER A 124 -5.30 -8.46 -6.31
C SER A 124 -5.84 -7.10 -6.73
N ALA A 125 -6.53 -7.07 -7.86
CA ALA A 125 -7.16 -5.88 -8.38
C ALA A 125 -8.67 -6.12 -8.45
N GLY A 126 -9.44 -5.15 -7.94
CA GLY A 126 -10.89 -5.20 -8.01
C GLY A 126 -11.42 -4.78 -9.37
N ASP A 127 -12.73 -4.63 -9.47
CA ASP A 127 -13.39 -4.20 -10.69
C ASP A 127 -13.07 -2.75 -11.01
N VAL A 128 -12.98 -2.44 -12.30
CA VAL A 128 -12.91 -1.07 -12.77
C VAL A 128 -14.31 -0.47 -12.65
N LYS A 129 -14.39 0.68 -11.97
CA LYS A 129 -15.67 1.39 -11.78
C LYS A 129 -15.63 2.76 -12.42
N TYR A 130 -16.78 3.25 -12.80
CA TYR A 130 -16.96 4.57 -13.40
C TYR A 130 -17.81 5.44 -12.48
N ASP A 131 -17.37 6.66 -12.23
CA ASP A 131 -18.12 7.65 -11.47
C ASP A 131 -18.65 8.69 -12.45
N SER A 132 -19.97 8.76 -12.59
CA SER A 132 -20.63 9.70 -13.51
C SER A 132 -20.71 11.12 -12.96
N ASP A 133 -20.69 11.29 -11.65
CA ASP A 133 -20.75 12.62 -11.02
C ASP A 133 -19.46 13.41 -11.24
N LYS A 134 -18.34 12.72 -11.13
CA LYS A 134 -17.03 13.21 -11.57
C LYS A 134 -16.55 12.23 -12.64
N PRO A 135 -16.63 12.56 -13.94
CA PRO A 135 -16.28 11.60 -15.00
C PRO A 135 -14.86 11.08 -14.81
N CYS A 136 -14.76 9.91 -14.22
CA CYS A 136 -13.48 9.25 -13.96
C CYS A 136 -13.68 7.77 -13.81
N TYR A 137 -12.58 7.03 -13.97
CA TYR A 137 -12.53 5.60 -13.69
C TYR A 137 -11.70 5.38 -12.45
N TRP A 138 -12.08 4.40 -11.62
CA TRP A 138 -11.29 4.07 -10.46
C TRP A 138 -11.25 2.56 -10.23
N GLN A 139 -10.22 2.12 -9.56
CA GLN A 139 -10.01 0.71 -9.25
C GLN A 139 -9.30 0.60 -7.90
N ALA A 140 -9.77 -0.32 -7.09
CA ALA A 140 -9.15 -0.63 -5.81
C ALA A 140 -8.19 -1.81 -5.99
N LEU A 141 -6.97 -1.63 -5.52
CA LEU A 141 -5.94 -2.66 -5.47
C LEU A 141 -5.78 -3.10 -4.02
N THR A 142 -5.57 -4.38 -3.81
CA THR A 142 -5.38 -4.93 -2.47
C THR A 142 -4.09 -5.72 -2.43
N PHE A 143 -3.28 -5.42 -1.41
CA PHE A 143 -2.07 -6.18 -1.09
C PHE A 143 -2.30 -6.84 0.26
N LYS A 144 -2.43 -8.15 0.26
CA LYS A 144 -2.53 -8.93 1.49
C LYS A 144 -1.13 -9.39 1.88
N CYS A 145 -0.64 -8.82 2.97
CA CYS A 145 0.74 -8.99 3.41
C CYS A 145 0.79 -9.89 4.64
N VAL A 146 1.80 -10.74 4.70
CA VAL A 146 2.11 -11.51 5.90
C VAL A 146 3.35 -10.88 6.52
N THR A 147 3.22 -10.45 7.77
CA THR A 147 4.31 -9.76 8.48
C THR A 147 4.55 -10.42 9.83
N GLU A 148 5.70 -10.13 10.42
CA GLU A 148 5.96 -10.50 11.80
C GLU A 148 5.23 -9.52 12.72
N PRO A 149 4.64 -9.99 13.84
CA PRO A 149 3.97 -9.12 14.79
C PRO A 149 4.91 -8.07 15.37
N ASP A 150 4.36 -6.93 15.72
CA ASP A 150 5.10 -5.89 16.43
C ASP A 150 5.45 -6.40 17.83
N LYS A 151 6.73 -6.27 18.21
CA LYS A 151 7.26 -6.83 19.44
C LYS A 151 7.45 -5.74 20.48
N GLU A 152 6.37 -5.21 21.00
CA GLU A 152 6.42 -4.17 22.02
C GLU A 152 6.95 -4.70 23.35
N ASP A 153 6.62 -5.92 23.69
CA ASP A 153 6.91 -6.50 24.98
C ASP A 153 8.40 -6.75 25.21
N GLU A 154 9.16 -6.88 24.16
CA GLU A 154 10.61 -7.11 24.27
C GLU A 154 11.36 -5.94 24.87
N HIS A 155 10.79 -4.76 24.83
CA HIS A 155 11.45 -3.55 25.29
C HIS A 155 11.12 -3.18 26.73
N GLN A 156 10.30 -3.97 27.38
CA GLN A 156 9.83 -3.69 28.73
C GLN A 156 10.60 -4.44 29.80
N GLU A 157 11.52 -5.25 29.42
CA GLU A 157 12.37 -5.99 30.35
C GLU A 157 13.58 -5.15 30.83
#